data_f64db0006a02d22f94cb72f77afe159a
#
_entry.id   f64db0006a02d22f94cb72f77afe159a
#
_cell.length_a   1.000
_cell.length_b   1.000
_cell.length_c   1.000
_cell.angle_alpha   90.00
_cell.angle_beta   90.00
_cell.angle_gamma   90.00
#
_symmetry.space_group_name_H-M   'P 1'
#
loop_
_entity.id
_entity.type
_entity.pdbx_description
1 polymer ?
#
loop_
_entity_poly.entity_id
_entity_poly.type
_entity_poly.pdbx_seq_one_letter_code
_entity_poly.pdbx_strand_id
1 'polypeptide(L)'
;MVKKIFIIFYRLTVHKIPVGMFIKILMEENVRSYRYDCVVIGGGASGMMAAVTAAQNGAKTAIIEHTKRLGSKILSTGNGKCNFTNHKMDATCFQNEDKDFVMNVINKFNEKEVIGFFRQL
;
A
#
# COMPACT_ATOMS: atom_id res chain seq x y z
N MET A 1 27.59 -4.20 -6.53
CA MET A 1 26.65 -4.17 -5.38
C MET A 1 25.22 -4.19 -5.93
N VAL A 2 24.57 -5.35 -5.92
CA VAL A 2 23.24 -5.52 -6.52
C VAL A 2 22.22 -4.99 -5.54
N LYS A 3 21.61 -3.84 -5.84
CA LYS A 3 20.47 -3.32 -5.07
C LYS A 3 19.26 -4.20 -5.36
N LYS A 4 18.77 -4.91 -4.34
CA LYS A 4 17.58 -5.77 -4.45
C LYS A 4 16.36 -4.89 -4.70
N ILE A 5 15.71 -5.08 -5.85
CA ILE A 5 14.39 -4.52 -6.11
C ILE A 5 13.38 -5.44 -5.45
N PHE A 6 12.72 -4.97 -4.39
CA PHE A 6 11.58 -5.68 -3.81
C PHE A 6 10.32 -5.22 -4.52
N ILE A 7 9.79 -6.08 -5.40
CA ILE A 7 8.46 -5.89 -5.97
C ILE A 7 7.49 -6.63 -5.05
N ILE A 8 6.73 -5.90 -4.25
CA ILE A 8 5.67 -6.49 -3.44
C ILE A 8 4.45 -6.68 -4.35
N PHE A 9 4.32 -7.87 -4.94
CA PHE A 9 3.09 -8.27 -5.61
C PHE A 9 2.02 -8.58 -4.57
N TYR A 10 1.17 -7.63 -4.24
CA TYR A 10 -0.15 -7.98 -3.73
C TYR A 10 -0.91 -8.62 -4.90
N ARG A 11 -1.54 -9.78 -4.65
CA ARG A 11 -2.29 -10.58 -5.63
C ARG A 11 -3.39 -9.74 -6.28
N LEU A 12 -3.01 -8.89 -7.20
CA LEU A 12 -3.90 -8.30 -8.18
C LEU A 12 -4.15 -9.41 -9.21
N THR A 13 -5.40 -9.79 -9.36
CA THR A 13 -5.86 -10.46 -10.57
C THR A 13 -5.51 -9.53 -11.71
N VAL A 14 -4.39 -9.79 -12.36
CA VAL A 14 -3.95 -9.05 -13.53
C VAL A 14 -4.95 -9.39 -14.63
N HIS A 15 -6.02 -8.63 -14.73
CA HIS A 15 -6.75 -8.56 -15.98
C HIS A 15 -5.74 -8.03 -17.01
N LYS A 16 -5.34 -8.95 -17.89
CA LYS A 16 -4.52 -8.81 -19.07
C LYS A 16 -4.17 -7.35 -19.42
N ILE A 17 -2.98 -6.89 -19.01
CA ILE A 17 -2.38 -5.75 -19.68
C ILE A 17 -2.13 -6.21 -21.12
N PRO A 18 -2.70 -5.58 -22.14
CA PRO A 18 -2.44 -5.98 -23.51
C PRO A 18 -0.93 -5.91 -23.76
N VAL A 19 -0.34 -6.99 -24.25
CA VAL A 19 1.10 -7.09 -24.57
C VAL A 19 1.54 -5.90 -25.44
N GLY A 20 0.64 -5.40 -26.30
CA GLY A 20 0.88 -4.20 -27.13
C GLY A 20 1.11 -2.91 -26.35
N MET A 21 0.53 -2.75 -25.13
CA MET A 21 0.78 -1.57 -24.30
C MET A 21 2.16 -1.64 -23.62
N PHE A 22 2.61 -2.83 -23.28
CA PHE A 22 3.96 -3.04 -22.72
C PHE A 22 5.05 -2.79 -23.76
N ILE A 23 4.83 -3.24 -25.01
CA ILE A 23 5.74 -3.01 -26.14
C ILE A 23 5.78 -1.52 -26.51
N LYS A 24 4.65 -0.81 -26.48
CA LYS A 24 4.60 0.63 -26.78
C LYS A 24 5.41 1.46 -25.78
N ILE A 25 5.42 1.09 -24.49
CA ILE A 25 6.24 1.74 -23.47
C ILE A 25 7.73 1.53 -23.70
N LEU A 26 8.12 0.40 -24.29
CA LEU A 26 9.53 0.07 -24.58
C LEU A 26 10.05 0.67 -25.89
N MET A 27 9.18 1.12 -26.80
CA MET A 27 9.56 1.61 -28.14
C MET A 27 9.47 3.14 -28.29
N GLU A 28 9.05 3.89 -27.29
CA GLU A 28 9.10 5.35 -27.33
C GLU A 28 10.53 5.84 -27.05
N GLU A 29 11.18 6.41 -28.05
CA GLU A 29 12.56 6.93 -28.01
C GLU A 29 12.79 8.07 -26.99
N ASN A 30 11.75 8.56 -26.34
CA ASN A 30 11.79 9.63 -25.32
C ASN A 30 11.32 9.19 -23.93
N VAL A 31 11.53 7.93 -23.57
CA VAL A 31 11.17 7.45 -22.22
C VAL A 31 12.13 8.04 -21.19
N ARG A 32 11.64 8.96 -20.38
CA ARG A 32 12.37 9.41 -19.18
C ARG A 32 12.49 8.24 -18.22
N SER A 33 13.68 7.69 -18.06
CA SER A 33 13.93 6.64 -17.07
C SER A 33 14.21 7.26 -15.70
N TYR A 34 13.55 6.76 -14.68
CA TYR A 34 13.79 7.13 -13.30
C TYR A 34 14.27 5.91 -12.52
N ARG A 35 15.18 6.10 -11.59
CA ARG A 35 15.67 5.04 -10.71
C ARG A 35 15.13 5.26 -9.31
N TYR A 36 14.52 4.22 -8.75
CA TYR A 36 14.02 4.15 -7.38
C TYR A 36 14.55 2.89 -6.70
N ASP A 37 14.73 2.93 -5.39
CA ASP A 37 15.09 1.76 -4.59
C ASP A 37 13.86 0.89 -4.30
N CYS A 38 12.67 1.52 -4.23
CA CYS A 38 11.39 0.84 -4.03
C CYS A 38 10.32 1.45 -4.95
N VAL A 39 9.56 0.59 -5.62
CA VAL A 39 8.38 1.01 -6.41
C VAL A 39 7.17 0.24 -5.89
N VAL A 40 6.16 0.96 -5.43
CA VAL A 40 4.89 0.41 -4.94
C VAL A 40 3.84 0.55 -6.02
N ILE A 41 3.16 -0.54 -6.35
CA ILE A 41 2.07 -0.56 -7.33
C ILE A 41 0.74 -0.53 -6.57
N GLY A 42 -0.01 0.55 -6.77
CA GLY A 42 -1.29 0.82 -6.11
C GLY A 42 -1.13 1.76 -4.91
N GLY A 43 -1.81 2.92 -4.99
CA GLY A 43 -1.81 3.97 -3.98
C GLY A 43 -2.98 3.89 -3.00
N GLY A 44 -3.46 2.69 -2.67
CA GLY A 44 -4.40 2.46 -1.58
C GLY A 44 -3.74 2.56 -0.19
N ALA A 45 -4.48 2.27 0.89
CA ALA A 45 -3.99 2.37 2.27
C ALA A 45 -2.68 1.58 2.47
N SER A 46 -2.68 0.30 2.11
CA SER A 46 -1.51 -0.58 2.27
C SER A 46 -0.33 -0.15 1.43
N GLY A 47 -0.56 0.29 0.18
CA GLY A 47 0.50 0.77 -0.70
C GLY A 47 1.13 2.07 -0.20
N MET A 48 0.32 3.01 0.29
CA MET A 48 0.83 4.24 0.89
C MET A 48 1.64 3.95 2.16
N MET A 49 1.17 3.06 3.04
CA MET A 49 1.92 2.66 4.24
C MET A 49 3.24 1.99 3.90
N ALA A 50 3.24 1.08 2.91
CA ALA A 50 4.47 0.44 2.44
C ALA A 50 5.48 1.47 1.90
N ALA A 51 5.00 2.43 1.11
CA ALA A 51 5.84 3.49 0.55
C ALA A 51 6.41 4.42 1.62
N VAL A 52 5.58 4.83 2.59
CA VAL A 52 6.01 5.66 3.72
C VAL A 52 7.07 4.92 4.54
N THR A 53 6.82 3.67 4.90
CA THR A 53 7.77 2.85 5.65
C THR A 53 9.09 2.69 4.89
N ALA A 54 9.05 2.42 3.59
CA ALA A 54 10.27 2.31 2.78
C ALA A 54 11.05 3.64 2.76
N ALA A 55 10.35 4.76 2.59
CA ALA A 55 10.96 6.09 2.58
C ALA A 55 11.57 6.47 3.94
N GLN A 56 10.89 6.18 5.05
CA GLN A 56 11.40 6.38 6.41
C GLN A 56 12.67 5.57 6.69
N ASN A 57 12.84 4.41 6.02
CA ASN A 57 14.07 3.62 6.06
C ASN A 57 15.11 4.04 5.01
N GLY A 58 14.99 5.23 4.44
CA GLY A 58 15.98 5.83 3.55
C GLY A 58 15.91 5.38 2.09
N ALA A 59 14.88 4.61 1.69
CA ALA A 59 14.71 4.20 0.30
C ALA A 59 14.12 5.34 -0.54
N LYS A 60 14.71 5.61 -1.71
CA LYS A 60 14.08 6.46 -2.73
C LYS A 60 12.88 5.72 -3.29
N THR A 61 11.67 6.15 -2.91
CA THR A 61 10.43 5.41 -3.16
C THR A 61 9.53 6.12 -4.16
N ALA A 62 8.83 5.34 -4.99
CA ALA A 62 7.77 5.82 -5.87
C ALA A 62 6.51 4.98 -5.70
N ILE A 63 5.36 5.58 -5.96
CA ILE A 63 4.06 4.89 -6.05
C ILE A 63 3.56 5.02 -7.49
N ILE A 64 3.15 3.92 -8.08
CA ILE A 64 2.43 3.88 -9.36
C ILE A 64 0.95 3.68 -9.05
N GLU A 65 0.12 4.65 -9.45
CA GLU A 65 -1.33 4.60 -9.24
C GLU A 65 -2.04 4.85 -10.58
N HIS A 66 -3.06 4.05 -10.88
CA HIS A 66 -3.83 4.17 -12.12
C HIS A 66 -4.98 5.17 -12.03
N THR A 67 -5.42 5.52 -10.81
CA THR A 67 -6.45 6.52 -10.58
C THR A 67 -5.87 7.93 -10.55
N LYS A 68 -6.72 8.96 -10.62
CA LYS A 68 -6.28 10.35 -10.67
C LYS A 68 -5.57 10.82 -9.40
N ARG A 69 -5.72 10.10 -8.27
CA ARG A 69 -5.09 10.46 -6.98
C ARG A 69 -4.92 9.25 -6.07
N LEU A 70 -3.93 9.31 -5.21
CA LEU A 70 -3.71 8.33 -4.15
C LEU A 70 -4.88 8.31 -3.17
N GLY A 71 -5.14 7.15 -2.56
CA GLY A 71 -6.12 7.02 -1.49
C GLY A 71 -7.57 7.19 -1.89
N SER A 72 -7.93 7.14 -3.17
CA SER A 72 -9.30 7.36 -3.66
C SER A 72 -10.34 6.55 -2.91
N LYS A 73 -10.05 5.26 -2.62
CA LYS A 73 -10.94 4.39 -1.85
C LYS A 73 -11.04 4.81 -0.37
N ILE A 74 -9.95 5.26 0.23
CA ILE A 74 -9.94 5.74 1.62
C ILE A 74 -10.82 6.97 1.75
N LEU A 75 -10.68 7.90 0.81
CA LEU A 75 -11.46 9.15 0.78
C LEU A 75 -12.96 8.92 0.55
N SER A 76 -13.35 7.78 -0.04
CA SER A 76 -14.76 7.42 -0.28
C SER A 76 -15.39 6.62 0.86
N THR A 77 -14.61 6.13 1.82
CA THR A 77 -15.10 5.35 2.97
C THR A 77 -15.52 6.24 4.13
N GLY A 78 -16.33 5.69 5.05
CA GLY A 78 -16.74 6.39 6.27
C GLY A 78 -17.50 7.70 6.02
N ASN A 79 -18.29 7.77 4.94
CA ASN A 79 -19.01 8.99 4.57
C ASN A 79 -18.09 10.23 4.45
N GLY A 80 -16.93 10.06 3.84
CA GLY A 80 -15.90 11.09 3.69
C GLY A 80 -14.98 11.27 4.92
N LYS A 81 -15.21 10.49 5.97
CA LYS A 81 -14.38 10.44 7.18
C LYS A 81 -13.69 9.08 7.21
N CYS A 82 -12.44 8.98 6.85
CA CYS A 82 -11.73 7.71 6.82
C CYS A 82 -11.90 6.94 8.15
N ASN A 83 -12.54 5.76 8.09
CA ASN A 83 -12.69 4.87 9.24
C ASN A 83 -11.51 3.87 9.22
N PHE A 84 -10.42 4.19 9.90
CA PHE A 84 -9.17 3.42 9.82
C PHE A 84 -8.87 2.59 11.07
N THR A 85 -9.47 2.90 12.22
CA THR A 85 -9.31 2.13 13.45
C THR A 85 -10.47 2.37 14.41
N ASN A 86 -10.51 1.61 15.52
CA ASN A 86 -11.47 1.75 16.60
C ASN A 86 -10.71 1.69 17.94
N HIS A 87 -11.20 2.39 18.95
CA HIS A 87 -10.63 2.35 20.30
C HIS A 87 -10.82 1.00 21.01
N LYS A 88 -11.85 0.25 20.62
CA LYS A 88 -12.08 -1.11 21.11
C LYS A 88 -11.74 -2.10 20.00
N MET A 89 -10.65 -2.82 20.16
CA MET A 89 -10.13 -3.82 19.23
C MET A 89 -9.77 -5.09 20.00
N ASP A 90 -10.77 -5.90 20.33
CA ASP A 90 -10.60 -7.20 20.96
C ASP A 90 -11.22 -8.33 20.12
N ALA A 91 -11.00 -9.57 20.52
CA ALA A 91 -11.45 -10.75 19.77
C ALA A 91 -12.97 -10.79 19.53
N THR A 92 -13.77 -10.09 20.36
CA THR A 92 -15.23 -10.04 20.20
C THR A 92 -15.69 -9.12 19.08
N CYS A 93 -14.80 -8.24 18.60
CA CYS A 93 -15.07 -7.33 17.49
C CYS A 93 -15.06 -8.03 16.11
N PHE A 94 -14.63 -9.28 16.05
CA PHE A 94 -14.42 -10.02 14.81
C PHE A 94 -15.34 -11.25 14.71
N GLN A 95 -16.03 -11.35 13.58
CA GLN A 95 -16.82 -12.52 13.21
C GLN A 95 -15.96 -13.50 12.42
N ASN A 96 -14.97 -14.10 13.05
CA ASN A 96 -14.09 -15.09 12.46
C ASN A 96 -14.04 -16.32 13.37
N GLU A 97 -13.97 -17.52 12.78
CA GLU A 97 -13.81 -18.77 13.52
C GLU A 97 -12.44 -18.84 14.20
N ASP A 98 -11.39 -18.36 13.53
CA ASP A 98 -10.04 -18.26 14.07
C ASP A 98 -9.75 -16.84 14.60
N LYS A 99 -10.24 -16.58 15.79
CA LYS A 99 -10.03 -15.30 16.49
C LYS A 99 -8.57 -15.09 16.90
N ASP A 100 -7.86 -16.16 17.19
CA ASP A 100 -6.46 -16.09 17.59
C ASP A 100 -5.60 -15.64 16.43
N PHE A 101 -5.84 -16.14 15.22
CA PHE A 101 -5.16 -15.64 14.01
C PHE A 101 -5.39 -14.13 13.82
N VAL A 102 -6.65 -13.69 13.92
CA VAL A 102 -6.98 -12.26 13.77
C VAL A 102 -6.24 -11.42 14.81
N MET A 103 -6.27 -11.81 16.07
CA MET A 103 -5.62 -11.06 17.15
C MET A 103 -4.08 -11.10 17.01
N ASN A 104 -3.50 -12.20 16.56
CA ASN A 104 -2.07 -12.29 16.28
C ASN A 104 -1.62 -11.32 15.17
N VAL A 105 -2.46 -11.06 14.16
CA VAL A 105 -2.18 -10.08 13.12
C VAL A 105 -2.31 -8.66 13.66
N ILE A 106 -3.42 -8.36 14.36
CA ILE A 106 -3.72 -7.01 14.85
C ILE A 106 -2.73 -6.57 15.92
N ASN A 107 -2.33 -7.47 16.82
CA ASN A 107 -1.39 -7.15 17.90
C ASN A 107 0.03 -6.83 17.41
N LYS A 108 0.36 -7.10 16.15
CA LYS A 108 1.65 -6.68 15.57
C LYS A 108 1.74 -5.19 15.28
N PHE A 109 0.62 -4.53 15.10
CA PHE A 109 0.49 -3.09 14.95
C PHE A 109 -0.92 -2.69 15.37
N ASN A 110 -1.12 -2.53 16.68
CA ASN A 110 -2.41 -2.37 17.30
C ASN A 110 -2.99 -0.95 17.13
N GLU A 111 -4.22 -0.73 17.65
CA GLU A 111 -4.93 0.54 17.49
C GLU A 111 -4.18 1.74 18.09
N LYS A 112 -3.43 1.54 19.16
CA LYS A 112 -2.64 2.62 19.80
C LYS A 112 -1.46 3.00 18.95
N GLU A 113 -0.80 2.00 18.36
CA GLU A 113 0.33 2.19 17.44
C GLU A 113 -0.13 2.88 16.16
N VAL A 114 -1.28 2.48 15.60
CA VAL A 114 -1.91 3.14 14.45
C VAL A 114 -2.21 4.61 14.77
N ILE A 115 -2.86 4.90 15.90
CA ILE A 115 -3.17 6.27 16.32
C ILE A 115 -1.88 7.06 16.56
N GLY A 116 -0.88 6.44 17.21
CA GLY A 116 0.42 7.04 17.46
C GLY A 116 1.13 7.42 16.18
N PHE A 117 1.12 6.53 15.18
CA PHE A 117 1.71 6.80 13.86
C PHE A 117 1.12 8.05 13.20
N PHE A 118 -0.22 8.15 13.14
CA PHE A 118 -0.87 9.30 12.51
C PHE A 118 -0.74 10.61 13.30
N ARG A 119 -0.42 10.56 14.58
CA ARG A 119 -0.13 11.77 15.38
C ARG A 119 1.28 12.33 15.14
N GLN A 120 2.16 11.54 14.54
CA GLN A 120 3.54 11.94 14.25
C GLN A 120 3.71 12.54 12.82
N LEU A 121 2.67 12.42 11.99
CA LEU A 121 2.62 13.03 10.65
C LEU A 121 2.13 14.48 10.71
#